data_49008639d03f4a36e6ad6086e295e42c
#
_entry.id   49008639d03f4a36e6ad6086e295e42c
#
_cell.length_a   1.000
_cell.length_b   1.000
_cell.length_c   1.000
_cell.angle_alpha   90.00
_cell.angle_beta   90.00
_cell.angle_gamma   90.00
#
_symmetry.space_group_name_H-M   'P 1'
#
loop_
_entity.id
_entity.type
_entity.pdbx_description
1 polymer ?
#
loop_
_entity_poly.entity_id
_entity_poly.type
_entity_poly.pdbx_seq_one_letter_code
_entity_poly.pdbx_strand_id
1 'polypeptide(L)'
;YESLVGNKKGFLLESYDKNNGRYVFMGKNPEEVIKSKENGLVIEKEDGTTKELSGNPVDLLKGYYSDFEIRKDDEQLAFTGGLVGGLGYDFVRYKEELPDNNSDEIGISTISLMLVTEFLSIDHFAETMTAVVVEDDTEAGRKKAMFRCEEMVKEAFANIRKDEKSEFQPDGKIIKQSDTLEEYSEKVNKIKQYIIDGHVFQTVLSQRWTIETKQKGFDLYKELREINPSPYMYYFNFEEFEIIGSSPEMIVKQKDNKVLTCPIAGTRPRGKDDAEDQKFAEGLM
;
A
#
# COMPACT_ATOMS: atom_id res chain seq x y z
N TYR A 1 -10.44 1.87 12.17
CA TYR A 1 -10.33 2.71 10.96
C TYR A 1 -11.60 3.56 10.78
N GLU A 2 -12.77 2.98 10.69
CA GLU A 2 -14.03 3.71 10.42
C GLU A 2 -14.31 4.84 11.41
N SER A 3 -13.99 4.65 12.69
CA SER A 3 -14.19 5.67 13.73
C SER A 3 -13.22 6.86 13.60
N LEU A 4 -12.02 6.64 13.10
CA LEU A 4 -10.99 7.67 12.97
C LEU A 4 -11.00 8.33 11.59
N VAL A 5 -10.99 7.53 10.53
CA VAL A 5 -10.80 7.99 9.14
C VAL A 5 -12.14 8.14 8.42
N GLY A 6 -13.02 7.14 8.54
CA GLY A 6 -14.30 7.13 7.84
C GLY A 6 -14.11 7.19 6.31
N ASN A 7 -14.84 8.12 5.66
CA ASN A 7 -14.78 8.32 4.21
C ASN A 7 -13.77 9.42 3.77
N LYS A 8 -12.93 9.91 4.68
CA LYS A 8 -11.95 10.95 4.37
C LYS A 8 -10.73 10.39 3.67
N LYS A 9 -9.94 11.27 3.01
CA LYS A 9 -8.59 10.91 2.56
C LYS A 9 -7.81 10.30 3.71
N GLY A 10 -7.20 9.14 3.46
CA GLY A 10 -6.47 8.45 4.52
C GLY A 10 -6.00 7.07 4.11
N PHE A 11 -5.38 6.39 5.05
CA PHE A 11 -4.75 5.10 4.80
C PHE A 11 -4.90 4.14 5.97
N LEU A 12 -4.79 2.86 5.65
CA LEU A 12 -4.58 1.77 6.58
C LEU A 12 -3.50 0.86 6.02
N LEU A 13 -2.46 0.62 6.79
CA LEU A 13 -1.43 -0.36 6.53
C LEU A 13 -1.47 -1.39 7.65
N GLU A 14 -1.57 -2.65 7.31
CA GLU A 14 -1.69 -3.73 8.27
C GLU A 14 -0.79 -4.89 7.90
N SER A 15 0.04 -5.33 8.84
CA SER A 15 0.70 -6.61 8.72
C SER A 15 -0.23 -7.67 9.27
N TYR A 16 -0.95 -8.36 8.37
CA TYR A 16 -1.91 -9.38 8.75
C TYR A 16 -1.38 -10.78 8.41
N ASP A 17 -0.58 -11.31 9.33
CA ASP A 17 -0.20 -12.72 9.35
C ASP A 17 -0.76 -13.32 10.64
N LYS A 18 -1.47 -14.44 10.53
CA LYS A 18 -2.11 -15.12 11.68
C LYS A 18 -1.15 -15.41 12.83
N ASN A 19 0.15 -15.44 12.57
CA ASN A 19 1.18 -15.77 13.56
C ASN A 19 2.17 -14.62 13.86
N ASN A 20 2.30 -13.59 13.00
CA ASN A 20 3.38 -12.60 13.10
C ASN A 20 2.97 -11.15 12.79
N GLY A 21 1.70 -10.87 12.52
CA GLY A 21 1.23 -9.51 12.27
C GLY A 21 1.41 -8.64 13.50
N ARG A 22 2.35 -7.68 13.45
CA ARG A 22 2.69 -6.87 14.61
C ARG A 22 2.07 -5.48 14.56
N TYR A 23 2.19 -4.78 13.44
CA TYR A 23 1.83 -3.37 13.38
C TYR A 23 0.63 -3.10 12.49
N VAL A 24 -0.19 -2.14 12.94
CA VAL A 24 -1.19 -1.45 12.12
C VAL A 24 -0.90 0.04 12.19
N PHE A 25 -0.91 0.69 11.02
CA PHE A 25 -0.80 2.15 10.91
C PHE A 25 -2.02 2.68 10.20
N MET A 26 -2.64 3.74 10.75
CA MET A 26 -3.78 4.37 10.11
C MET A 26 -3.78 5.87 10.36
N GLY A 27 -4.10 6.65 9.32
CA GLY A 27 -4.17 8.09 9.39
C GLY A 27 -5.19 8.67 8.43
N LYS A 28 -5.57 9.91 8.68
CA LYS A 28 -6.51 10.69 7.89
C LYS A 28 -5.95 12.09 7.63
N ASN A 29 -6.61 12.80 6.71
CA ASN A 29 -6.29 14.20 6.41
C ASN A 29 -4.78 14.39 6.17
N PRO A 30 -4.22 13.78 5.12
CA PRO A 30 -2.82 14.01 4.79
C PRO A 30 -2.59 15.50 4.56
N GLU A 31 -1.45 16.03 4.98
CA GLU A 31 -1.10 17.44 4.82
C GLU A 31 -1.05 17.84 3.34
N GLU A 32 -0.53 16.93 2.52
CA GLU A 32 -0.48 17.09 1.06
C GLU A 32 -0.76 15.75 0.37
N VAL A 33 -1.31 15.82 -0.84
CA VAL A 33 -1.44 14.70 -1.77
C VAL A 33 -0.60 14.99 -3.01
N ILE A 34 0.29 14.09 -3.36
CA ILE A 34 1.21 14.21 -4.50
C ILE A 34 0.79 13.22 -5.57
N LYS A 35 0.52 13.73 -6.77
CA LYS A 35 0.16 12.92 -7.94
C LYS A 35 1.09 13.23 -9.10
N SER A 36 1.51 12.20 -9.85
CA SER A 36 2.20 12.44 -11.11
C SER A 36 1.24 12.86 -12.21
N LYS A 37 1.74 13.69 -13.09
CA LYS A 37 1.16 13.99 -14.41
C LYS A 37 2.23 13.71 -15.48
N GLU A 38 1.85 13.84 -16.76
CA GLU A 38 2.70 13.46 -17.91
C GLU A 38 4.15 13.94 -17.78
N ASN A 39 4.38 15.21 -17.43
CA ASN A 39 5.69 15.82 -17.28
C ASN A 39 5.83 16.58 -15.95
N GLY A 40 5.56 15.93 -14.82
CA GLY A 40 5.69 16.61 -13.54
C GLY A 40 4.91 16.00 -12.39
N LEU A 41 4.77 16.82 -11.34
CA LEU A 41 3.96 16.49 -10.16
C LEU A 41 2.93 17.58 -9.93
N VAL A 42 1.79 17.18 -9.38
CA VAL A 42 0.80 18.06 -8.75
C VAL A 42 0.80 17.75 -7.26
N ILE A 43 0.95 18.79 -6.45
CA ILE A 43 0.89 18.71 -5.00
C ILE A 43 -0.37 19.47 -4.58
N GLU A 44 -1.32 18.79 -3.99
CA GLU A 44 -2.58 19.31 -3.46
C GLU A 44 -2.49 19.39 -1.94
N LYS A 45 -2.72 20.56 -1.35
CA LYS A 45 -2.77 20.76 0.09
C LYS A 45 -4.14 20.48 0.67
N GLU A 46 -4.20 20.33 2.00
CA GLU A 46 -5.48 20.12 2.72
C GLU A 46 -6.51 21.23 2.46
N ASP A 47 -6.08 22.48 2.25
CA ASP A 47 -6.95 23.61 1.93
C ASP A 47 -7.44 23.64 0.48
N GLY A 48 -7.07 22.65 -0.34
CA GLY A 48 -7.42 22.54 -1.75
C GLY A 48 -6.52 23.36 -2.69
N THR A 49 -5.52 24.06 -2.17
CA THR A 49 -4.54 24.74 -3.03
C THR A 49 -3.64 23.74 -3.72
N THR A 50 -3.27 24.01 -4.97
CA THR A 50 -2.43 23.12 -5.76
C THR A 50 -1.14 23.81 -6.20
N LYS A 51 -0.04 23.07 -6.20
CA LYS A 51 1.25 23.47 -6.74
C LYS A 51 1.66 22.48 -7.84
N GLU A 52 1.95 23.00 -9.01
CA GLU A 52 2.47 22.18 -10.11
C GLU A 52 3.98 22.31 -10.23
N LEU A 53 4.65 21.18 -10.40
CA LEU A 53 6.07 21.09 -10.67
C LEU A 53 6.28 20.43 -12.02
N SER A 54 7.18 20.99 -12.86
CA SER A 54 7.50 20.46 -14.18
C SER A 54 8.87 19.80 -14.17
N GLY A 55 9.01 18.65 -14.80
CA GLY A 55 10.24 17.88 -14.89
C GLY A 55 10.03 16.39 -14.68
N ASN A 56 11.12 15.62 -14.56
CA ASN A 56 11.01 14.18 -14.31
C ASN A 56 10.38 13.94 -12.91
N PRO A 57 9.25 13.22 -12.82
CA PRO A 57 8.52 13.03 -11.56
C PRO A 57 9.36 12.41 -10.44
N VAL A 58 10.29 11.50 -10.76
CA VAL A 58 11.15 10.87 -9.74
C VAL A 58 12.15 11.86 -9.17
N ASP A 59 12.75 12.71 -10.01
CA ASP A 59 13.73 13.68 -9.54
C ASP A 59 13.05 14.81 -8.76
N LEU A 60 11.84 15.22 -9.18
CA LEU A 60 11.01 16.15 -8.43
C LEU A 60 10.60 15.58 -7.06
N LEU A 61 10.20 14.31 -7.00
CA LEU A 61 9.85 13.64 -5.74
C LEU A 61 11.05 13.53 -4.79
N LYS A 62 12.23 13.23 -5.32
CA LYS A 62 13.47 13.23 -4.53
C LYS A 62 13.79 14.63 -3.98
N GLY A 63 13.69 15.67 -4.82
CA GLY A 63 13.87 17.06 -4.39
C GLY A 63 12.89 17.42 -3.28
N TYR A 64 11.60 17.14 -3.49
CA TYR A 64 10.56 17.39 -2.49
C TYR A 64 10.87 16.71 -1.16
N TYR A 65 11.25 15.42 -1.17
CA TYR A 65 11.51 14.68 0.06
C TYR A 65 12.80 15.10 0.77
N SER A 66 13.80 15.58 0.01
CA SER A 66 15.06 16.05 0.60
C SER A 66 14.95 17.34 1.43
N ASP A 67 13.84 18.07 1.27
CA ASP A 67 13.57 19.29 2.02
C ASP A 67 13.10 19.00 3.47
N PHE A 68 12.79 17.72 3.78
CA PHE A 68 12.36 17.29 5.10
C PHE A 68 13.50 16.68 5.90
N GLU A 69 13.76 17.22 7.11
CA GLU A 69 14.62 16.60 8.11
C GLU A 69 13.76 16.15 9.29
N ILE A 70 13.56 14.84 9.43
CA ILE A 70 12.74 14.27 10.50
C ILE A 70 13.63 13.86 11.65
N ARG A 71 13.47 14.50 12.81
CA ARG A 71 14.06 14.08 14.09
C ARG A 71 13.07 13.17 14.80
N LYS A 72 13.57 12.09 15.38
CA LYS A 72 12.77 11.12 16.12
C LYS A 72 12.96 11.36 17.61
N ASP A 73 11.87 11.56 18.33
CA ASP A 73 11.89 11.62 19.79
C ASP A 73 11.91 10.22 20.43
N ASP A 74 11.44 9.20 19.69
CA ASP A 74 11.44 7.79 20.12
C ASP A 74 12.00 6.89 19.01
N GLU A 75 13.16 6.28 19.27
CA GLU A 75 13.80 5.33 18.34
C GLU A 75 13.03 4.01 18.20
N GLN A 76 12.06 3.72 19.08
CA GLN A 76 11.28 2.50 19.05
C GLN A 76 10.11 2.56 18.06
N LEU A 77 9.75 3.75 17.56
CA LEU A 77 8.69 3.87 16.56
C LEU A 77 9.06 3.15 15.26
N ALA A 78 8.19 2.22 14.85
CA ALA A 78 8.37 1.46 13.62
C ALA A 78 8.12 2.31 12.36
N PHE A 79 7.32 3.36 12.47
CA PHE A 79 6.98 4.33 11.44
C PHE A 79 6.92 5.73 12.06
N THR A 80 7.36 6.75 11.32
CA THR A 80 7.50 8.13 11.82
C THR A 80 6.85 9.16 10.90
N GLY A 81 5.92 8.72 10.05
CA GLY A 81 5.33 9.58 9.02
C GLY A 81 6.14 9.62 7.72
N GLY A 82 5.78 10.51 6.82
CA GLY A 82 6.37 10.67 5.50
C GLY A 82 5.40 10.35 4.38
N LEU A 83 5.89 9.92 3.23
CA LEU A 83 5.08 9.65 2.05
C LEU A 83 4.51 8.22 2.07
N VAL A 84 3.19 8.12 2.03
CA VAL A 84 2.44 6.86 2.04
C VAL A 84 1.50 6.80 0.84
N GLY A 85 1.46 5.70 0.13
CA GLY A 85 0.57 5.52 -1.03
C GLY A 85 1.10 4.51 -2.02
N GLY A 86 0.80 4.72 -3.32
CA GLY A 86 1.12 3.82 -4.40
C GLY A 86 2.07 4.40 -5.45
N LEU A 87 3.01 3.56 -5.88
CA LEU A 87 3.78 3.75 -7.09
C LEU A 87 3.32 2.68 -8.10
N GLY A 88 2.71 3.11 -9.20
CA GLY A 88 2.19 2.21 -10.23
C GLY A 88 3.29 1.43 -10.94
N TYR A 89 2.91 0.34 -11.61
CA TYR A 89 3.84 -0.50 -12.36
C TYR A 89 4.67 0.29 -13.38
N ASP A 90 4.05 1.27 -14.03
CA ASP A 90 4.69 2.13 -15.03
C ASP A 90 5.64 3.20 -14.45
N PHE A 91 5.83 3.24 -13.11
CA PHE A 91 6.84 4.09 -12.48
C PHE A 91 8.25 3.87 -13.06
N VAL A 92 8.55 2.66 -13.50
CA VAL A 92 9.82 2.31 -14.16
C VAL A 92 10.09 3.16 -15.41
N ARG A 93 9.07 3.63 -16.12
CA ARG A 93 9.17 4.45 -17.32
C ARG A 93 9.78 5.83 -17.09
N TYR A 94 9.79 6.30 -15.86
CA TYR A 94 10.49 7.54 -15.50
C TYR A 94 12.01 7.38 -15.48
N LYS A 95 12.52 6.14 -15.54
CA LYS A 95 13.96 5.81 -15.52
C LYS A 95 14.41 4.99 -16.71
N GLU A 96 13.55 4.18 -17.28
CA GLU A 96 13.87 3.25 -18.38
C GLU A 96 13.05 3.59 -19.63
N GLU A 97 13.69 3.54 -20.79
CA GLU A 97 13.01 3.67 -22.09
C GLU A 97 12.33 2.35 -22.44
N LEU A 98 11.03 2.29 -22.24
CA LEU A 98 10.21 1.12 -22.54
C LEU A 98 9.12 1.47 -23.54
N PRO A 99 8.73 0.53 -24.45
CA PRO A 99 7.61 0.74 -25.35
C PRO A 99 6.33 1.07 -24.61
N ASP A 100 5.60 2.09 -25.04
CA ASP A 100 4.31 2.49 -24.48
C ASP A 100 3.19 2.20 -25.47
N ASN A 101 2.87 0.91 -25.62
CA ASN A 101 1.90 0.44 -26.61
C ASN A 101 0.52 0.14 -26.00
N ASN A 102 0.38 0.24 -24.69
CA ASN A 102 -0.85 -0.10 -23.98
C ASN A 102 -1.66 1.17 -23.68
N SER A 103 -2.97 1.09 -23.86
CA SER A 103 -3.87 2.17 -23.43
C SER A 103 -4.04 2.16 -21.91
N ASP A 104 -3.96 3.34 -21.30
CA ASP A 104 -4.39 3.53 -19.92
C ASP A 104 -5.93 3.68 -19.88
N GLU A 105 -6.59 2.64 -19.39
CA GLU A 105 -8.06 2.62 -19.27
C GLU A 105 -8.54 3.00 -17.86
N ILE A 106 -7.63 3.14 -16.89
CA ILE A 106 -7.97 3.41 -15.50
C ILE A 106 -7.77 4.88 -15.18
N GLY A 107 -6.73 5.51 -15.72
CA GLY A 107 -6.45 6.93 -15.57
C GLY A 107 -5.96 7.34 -14.17
N ILE A 108 -5.44 6.41 -13.37
CA ILE A 108 -4.87 6.70 -12.06
C ILE A 108 -3.41 7.13 -12.24
N SER A 109 -3.02 8.21 -11.58
CA SER A 109 -1.63 8.69 -11.61
C SER A 109 -0.63 7.61 -11.18
N THR A 110 0.46 7.47 -11.93
CA THR A 110 1.54 6.51 -11.62
C THR A 110 2.17 6.73 -10.25
N ILE A 111 2.22 7.97 -9.77
CA ILE A 111 2.58 8.32 -8.40
C ILE A 111 1.32 8.88 -7.74
N SER A 112 0.90 8.27 -6.63
CA SER A 112 -0.20 8.74 -5.80
C SER A 112 0.20 8.57 -4.34
N LEU A 113 0.65 9.64 -3.70
CA LEU A 113 1.23 9.64 -2.36
C LEU A 113 0.56 10.67 -1.47
N MET A 114 0.44 10.37 -0.20
CA MET A 114 -0.01 11.23 0.88
C MET A 114 1.17 11.62 1.75
N LEU A 115 1.37 12.89 2.05
CA LEU A 115 2.26 13.34 3.11
C LEU A 115 1.55 13.15 4.45
N VAL A 116 2.01 12.17 5.21
CA VAL A 116 1.42 11.76 6.48
C VAL A 116 2.24 12.32 7.62
N THR A 117 1.66 13.23 8.36
CA THR A 117 2.24 13.86 9.56
C THR A 117 1.49 13.48 10.83
N GLU A 118 0.29 12.89 10.70
CA GLU A 118 -0.56 12.44 11.82
C GLU A 118 -1.07 11.02 11.57
N PHE A 119 -0.87 10.12 12.53
CA PHE A 119 -1.40 8.75 12.44
C PHE A 119 -1.46 8.03 13.78
N LEU A 120 -2.21 6.94 13.86
CA LEU A 120 -2.18 5.98 14.95
C LEU A 120 -1.36 4.76 14.54
N SER A 121 -0.51 4.30 15.46
CA SER A 121 0.22 3.04 15.39
C SER A 121 -0.30 2.08 16.44
N ILE A 122 -0.67 0.87 16.05
CA ILE A 122 -1.04 -0.22 16.98
C ILE A 122 0.06 -1.27 16.90
N ASP A 123 0.64 -1.62 18.06
CA ASP A 123 1.56 -2.74 18.20
C ASP A 123 0.84 -3.86 18.94
N HIS A 124 0.49 -4.92 18.23
CA HIS A 124 -0.23 -6.07 18.78
C HIS A 124 0.61 -6.88 19.77
N PHE A 125 1.94 -6.84 19.68
CA PHE A 125 2.79 -7.56 20.63
C PHE A 125 2.96 -6.81 21.95
N ALA A 126 3.07 -5.49 21.87
CA ALA A 126 3.15 -4.64 23.04
C ALA A 126 1.75 -4.32 23.62
N GLU A 127 0.69 -4.65 22.89
CA GLU A 127 -0.71 -4.29 23.21
C GLU A 127 -0.89 -2.79 23.45
N THR A 128 -0.20 -1.99 22.61
CA THR A 128 -0.20 -0.52 22.71
C THR A 128 -0.77 0.13 21.47
N MET A 129 -1.43 1.28 21.68
CA MET A 129 -1.80 2.22 20.63
C MET A 129 -1.09 3.54 20.90
N THR A 130 -0.38 4.04 19.90
CA THR A 130 0.40 5.28 19.98
C THR A 130 -0.11 6.26 18.94
N ALA A 131 -0.47 7.47 19.36
CA ALA A 131 -0.70 8.58 18.45
C ALA A 131 0.65 9.25 18.13
N VAL A 132 0.89 9.50 16.86
CA VAL A 132 2.10 10.13 16.34
C VAL A 132 1.72 11.39 15.57
N VAL A 133 2.36 12.50 15.90
CA VAL A 133 2.19 13.79 15.21
C VAL A 133 3.57 14.38 14.95
N VAL A 134 3.81 14.77 13.71
CA VAL A 134 5.05 15.44 13.27
C VAL A 134 4.77 16.93 13.14
N GLU A 135 5.54 17.73 13.86
CA GLU A 135 5.43 19.19 13.89
C GLU A 135 6.83 19.82 13.90
N ASP A 136 6.89 21.11 13.68
CA ASP A 136 8.15 21.86 13.75
C ASP A 136 8.85 21.68 15.13
N ASP A 137 10.16 21.54 15.13
CA ASP A 137 10.97 21.40 16.36
C ASP A 137 11.08 22.74 17.12
N THR A 138 9.93 23.22 17.55
CA THR A 138 9.75 24.41 18.37
C THR A 138 8.92 24.08 19.60
N GLU A 139 8.97 24.92 20.64
CA GLU A 139 8.12 24.75 21.82
C GLU A 139 6.61 24.83 21.46
N ALA A 140 6.25 25.69 20.52
CA ALA A 140 4.88 25.81 20.02
C ALA A 140 4.46 24.55 19.24
N GLY A 141 5.32 24.04 18.35
CA GLY A 141 5.07 22.80 17.62
C GLY A 141 4.89 21.60 18.55
N ARG A 142 5.73 21.45 19.56
CA ARG A 142 5.60 20.37 20.56
C ARG A 142 4.27 20.45 21.33
N LYS A 143 3.84 21.63 21.75
CA LYS A 143 2.54 21.81 22.41
C LYS A 143 1.38 21.48 21.48
N LYS A 144 1.46 21.87 20.20
CA LYS A 144 0.48 21.55 19.18
C LYS A 144 0.41 20.04 18.95
N ALA A 145 1.58 19.37 18.81
CA ALA A 145 1.66 17.92 18.63
C ALA A 145 1.03 17.16 19.81
N MET A 146 1.37 17.54 21.05
CA MET A 146 0.80 16.91 22.25
C MET A 146 -0.73 17.05 22.27
N PHE A 147 -1.25 18.26 22.07
CA PHE A 147 -2.70 18.50 22.03
C PHE A 147 -3.36 17.64 20.94
N ARG A 148 -2.76 17.60 19.75
CA ARG A 148 -3.30 16.83 18.65
C ARG A 148 -3.27 15.32 18.88
N CYS A 149 -2.21 14.79 19.49
CA CYS A 149 -2.17 13.38 19.91
C CYS A 149 -3.32 13.02 20.86
N GLU A 150 -3.60 13.87 21.86
CA GLU A 150 -4.70 13.65 22.79
C GLU A 150 -6.05 13.65 22.06
N GLU A 151 -6.28 14.57 21.12
CA GLU A 151 -7.51 14.63 20.33
C GLU A 151 -7.65 13.38 19.44
N MET A 152 -6.59 12.92 18.78
CA MET A 152 -6.63 11.72 17.95
C MET A 152 -7.01 10.48 18.75
N VAL A 153 -6.48 10.33 19.96
CA VAL A 153 -6.85 9.24 20.86
C VAL A 153 -8.33 9.33 21.25
N LYS A 154 -8.82 10.52 21.62
CA LYS A 154 -10.24 10.72 21.92
C LYS A 154 -11.13 10.40 20.71
N GLU A 155 -10.76 10.86 19.52
CA GLU A 155 -11.49 10.58 18.28
C GLU A 155 -11.56 9.07 18.00
N ALA A 156 -10.44 8.36 18.17
CA ALA A 156 -10.38 6.91 17.95
C ALA A 156 -11.33 6.14 18.85
N PHE A 157 -11.49 6.56 20.12
CA PHE A 157 -12.36 5.90 21.10
C PHE A 157 -13.80 6.41 21.10
N ALA A 158 -14.08 7.65 20.64
CA ALA A 158 -15.40 8.27 20.72
C ALA A 158 -16.47 7.53 19.93
N ASN A 159 -16.11 6.84 18.86
CA ASN A 159 -17.02 6.23 17.91
C ASN A 159 -16.75 4.73 17.70
N ILE A 160 -16.17 4.05 18.70
CA ILE A 160 -16.03 2.59 18.61
C ILE A 160 -17.43 2.00 18.48
N ARG A 161 -17.82 1.70 17.26
CA ARG A 161 -19.03 0.92 16.99
C ARG A 161 -18.69 -0.53 17.37
N LYS A 162 -19.59 -1.17 18.13
CA LYS A 162 -19.55 -2.63 18.19
C LYS A 162 -19.70 -3.13 16.76
N ASP A 163 -18.79 -3.99 16.32
CA ASP A 163 -18.88 -4.65 15.02
C ASP A 163 -20.27 -5.26 14.86
N GLU A 164 -21.19 -4.51 14.28
CA GLU A 164 -22.32 -5.10 13.63
C GLU A 164 -21.71 -5.79 12.41
N LYS A 165 -21.63 -7.11 12.44
CA LYS A 165 -21.23 -7.89 11.26
C LYS A 165 -22.15 -7.45 10.13
N SER A 166 -21.68 -6.55 9.31
CA SER A 166 -22.35 -6.23 8.07
C SER A 166 -22.35 -7.54 7.31
N GLU A 167 -23.51 -8.11 7.06
CA GLU A 167 -23.63 -9.25 6.17
C GLU A 167 -23.20 -8.75 4.79
N PHE A 168 -21.93 -8.96 4.47
CA PHE A 168 -21.43 -8.67 3.13
C PHE A 168 -22.23 -9.51 2.12
N GLN A 169 -22.93 -8.82 1.23
CA GLN A 169 -23.70 -9.46 0.16
C GLN A 169 -22.98 -9.18 -1.15
N PRO A 170 -22.26 -10.17 -1.73
CA PRO A 170 -21.58 -9.96 -2.99
C PRO A 170 -22.60 -9.63 -4.09
N ASP A 171 -22.55 -8.40 -4.59
CA ASP A 171 -23.41 -7.89 -5.65
C ASP A 171 -22.66 -7.61 -6.96
N GLY A 172 -21.38 -7.99 -6.99
CA GLY A 172 -20.46 -7.68 -8.07
C GLY A 172 -20.88 -8.31 -9.42
N LYS A 173 -20.99 -7.48 -10.47
CA LYS A 173 -21.20 -7.91 -11.84
C LYS A 173 -19.95 -7.64 -12.67
N ILE A 174 -19.34 -8.69 -13.23
CA ILE A 174 -18.24 -8.53 -14.18
C ILE A 174 -18.77 -7.89 -15.47
N ILE A 175 -18.22 -6.72 -15.82
CA ILE A 175 -18.58 -5.97 -17.03
C ILE A 175 -17.49 -6.02 -18.10
N LYS A 176 -16.23 -6.28 -17.71
CA LYS A 176 -15.10 -6.43 -18.62
C LYS A 176 -14.04 -7.34 -17.99
N GLN A 177 -13.32 -8.06 -18.82
CA GLN A 177 -12.13 -8.82 -18.44
C GLN A 177 -11.06 -8.63 -19.51
N SER A 178 -9.77 -8.68 -19.10
CA SER A 178 -8.66 -8.48 -20.02
C SER A 178 -8.49 -9.62 -21.01
N ASP A 179 -8.77 -10.84 -20.58
CA ASP A 179 -8.62 -12.05 -21.39
C ASP A 179 -9.76 -13.05 -21.07
N THR A 180 -10.19 -13.79 -22.06
CA THR A 180 -10.97 -15.02 -21.87
C THR A 180 -10.09 -16.12 -21.28
N LEU A 181 -10.68 -17.22 -20.84
CA LEU A 181 -9.92 -18.38 -20.36
C LEU A 181 -8.99 -18.96 -21.43
N GLU A 182 -9.46 -19.02 -22.67
CA GLU A 182 -8.73 -19.51 -23.82
C GLU A 182 -7.51 -18.62 -24.11
N GLU A 183 -7.70 -17.31 -24.23
CA GLU A 183 -6.64 -16.32 -24.49
C GLU A 183 -5.60 -16.32 -23.37
N TYR A 184 -6.02 -16.38 -22.11
CA TYR A 184 -5.13 -16.46 -20.97
C TYR A 184 -4.30 -17.76 -21.01
N SER A 185 -4.95 -18.89 -21.32
CA SER A 185 -4.28 -20.19 -21.42
C SER A 185 -3.24 -20.23 -22.55
N GLU A 186 -3.53 -19.61 -23.69
CA GLU A 186 -2.56 -19.47 -24.79
C GLU A 186 -1.35 -18.62 -24.36
N LYS A 187 -1.57 -17.50 -23.69
CA LYS A 187 -0.48 -16.66 -23.14
C LYS A 187 0.38 -17.42 -22.13
N VAL A 188 -0.22 -18.21 -21.24
CA VAL A 188 0.51 -19.07 -20.30
C VAL A 188 1.37 -20.08 -21.04
N ASN A 189 0.84 -20.75 -22.07
CA ASN A 189 1.60 -21.73 -22.87
C ASN A 189 2.77 -21.06 -23.61
N LYS A 190 2.58 -19.86 -24.14
CA LYS A 190 3.64 -19.06 -24.77
C LYS A 190 4.75 -18.70 -23.79
N ILE A 191 4.40 -18.31 -22.56
CA ILE A 191 5.39 -18.02 -21.49
C ILE A 191 6.15 -19.27 -21.11
N LYS A 192 5.49 -20.43 -20.98
CA LYS A 192 6.17 -21.71 -20.73
C LYS A 192 7.21 -22.01 -21.82
N GLN A 193 6.90 -21.72 -23.08
CA GLN A 193 7.87 -21.89 -24.16
C GLN A 193 9.06 -20.92 -24.02
N TYR A 194 8.83 -19.65 -23.65
CA TYR A 194 9.90 -18.68 -23.40
C TYR A 194 10.82 -19.11 -22.25
N ILE A 195 10.28 -19.80 -21.23
CA ILE A 195 11.10 -20.38 -20.14
C ILE A 195 11.96 -21.52 -20.68
N ILE A 196 11.39 -22.42 -21.48
CA ILE A 196 12.12 -23.55 -22.11
C ILE A 196 13.24 -23.04 -23.02
N ASP A 197 12.97 -22.00 -23.81
CA ASP A 197 13.91 -21.40 -24.74
C ASP A 197 14.99 -20.52 -24.04
N GLY A 198 14.89 -20.35 -22.73
CA GLY A 198 15.84 -19.59 -21.92
C GLY A 198 15.72 -18.07 -22.01
N HIS A 199 14.61 -17.55 -22.52
CA HIS A 199 14.35 -16.10 -22.59
C HIS A 199 14.05 -15.48 -21.24
N VAL A 200 13.37 -16.23 -20.34
CA VAL A 200 13.02 -15.81 -18.99
C VAL A 200 13.07 -16.99 -18.03
N PHE A 201 13.35 -16.74 -16.76
CA PHE A 201 13.26 -17.76 -15.70
C PHE A 201 11.88 -17.79 -15.06
N GLN A 202 11.26 -16.63 -14.95
CA GLN A 202 9.97 -16.42 -14.31
C GLN A 202 9.25 -15.26 -14.99
N THR A 203 7.93 -15.34 -15.11
CA THR A 203 7.07 -14.25 -15.58
C THR A 203 5.74 -14.30 -14.86
N VAL A 204 5.23 -13.14 -14.47
CA VAL A 204 3.90 -12.99 -13.92
C VAL A 204 2.98 -12.49 -15.02
N LEU A 205 1.99 -13.31 -15.40
CA LEU A 205 0.92 -12.91 -16.32
C LEU A 205 -0.25 -12.35 -15.50
N SER A 206 -0.56 -11.07 -15.68
CA SER A 206 -1.67 -10.43 -14.99
C SER A 206 -3.00 -10.67 -15.69
N GLN A 207 -4.07 -10.69 -14.90
CA GLN A 207 -5.46 -10.72 -15.36
C GLN A 207 -6.23 -9.61 -14.66
N ARG A 208 -7.06 -8.88 -15.40
CA ARG A 208 -7.90 -7.81 -14.87
C ARG A 208 -9.37 -8.07 -15.15
N TRP A 209 -10.20 -7.88 -14.13
CA TRP A 209 -11.64 -7.81 -14.23
C TRP A 209 -12.12 -6.42 -13.83
N THR A 210 -13.04 -5.87 -14.60
CA THR A 210 -13.79 -4.68 -14.22
C THR A 210 -15.15 -5.14 -13.69
N ILE A 211 -15.46 -4.75 -12.48
CA ILE A 211 -16.64 -5.20 -11.74
C ILE A 211 -17.46 -3.98 -11.35
N GLU A 212 -18.75 -4.00 -11.66
CA GLU A 212 -19.72 -3.05 -11.13
C GLU A 212 -20.24 -3.56 -9.78
N THR A 213 -20.17 -2.76 -8.73
CA THR A 213 -20.64 -3.10 -7.38
C THR A 213 -21.16 -1.87 -6.67
N LYS A 214 -22.05 -2.04 -5.69
CA LYS A 214 -22.50 -1.00 -4.76
C LYS A 214 -21.76 -1.02 -3.44
N GLN A 215 -20.87 -1.99 -3.26
CA GLN A 215 -20.09 -2.13 -2.03
C GLN A 215 -19.10 -0.98 -1.86
N LYS A 216 -18.89 -0.56 -0.64
CA LYS A 216 -17.85 0.44 -0.31
C LYS A 216 -16.47 -0.22 -0.34
N GLY A 217 -15.45 0.53 -0.73
CA GLY A 217 -14.09 0.01 -0.80
C GLY A 217 -13.59 -0.55 0.53
N PHE A 218 -13.93 0.09 1.66
CA PHE A 218 -13.51 -0.43 2.96
C PHE A 218 -14.19 -1.76 3.34
N ASP A 219 -15.44 -2.00 2.92
CA ASP A 219 -16.10 -3.29 3.11
C ASP A 219 -15.45 -4.37 2.24
N LEU A 220 -15.07 -4.04 1.00
CA LEU A 220 -14.26 -4.93 0.15
C LEU A 220 -12.88 -5.24 0.77
N TYR A 221 -12.25 -4.25 1.41
CA TYR A 221 -10.99 -4.47 2.14
C TYR A 221 -11.17 -5.48 3.28
N LYS A 222 -12.23 -5.36 4.07
CA LYS A 222 -12.53 -6.30 5.17
C LYS A 222 -12.68 -7.72 4.66
N GLU A 223 -13.42 -7.91 3.56
CA GLU A 223 -13.58 -9.22 2.94
C GLU A 223 -12.26 -9.77 2.36
N LEU A 224 -11.48 -8.92 1.67
CA LEU A 224 -10.18 -9.33 1.15
C LEU A 224 -9.25 -9.79 2.28
N ARG A 225 -9.27 -9.09 3.40
CA ARG A 225 -8.49 -9.40 4.60
C ARG A 225 -8.81 -10.79 5.17
N GLU A 226 -10.08 -11.19 5.14
CA GLU A 226 -10.51 -12.51 5.60
C GLU A 226 -10.22 -13.63 4.60
N ILE A 227 -10.40 -13.36 3.31
CA ILE A 227 -10.23 -14.36 2.24
C ILE A 227 -8.76 -14.58 1.91
N ASN A 228 -7.97 -13.53 1.84
CA ASN A 228 -6.57 -13.55 1.42
C ASN A 228 -5.67 -12.71 2.33
N PRO A 229 -5.53 -13.09 3.62
CA PRO A 229 -4.65 -12.39 4.55
C PRO A 229 -3.21 -12.43 4.06
N SER A 230 -2.48 -11.33 4.25
CA SER A 230 -1.13 -11.17 3.73
C SER A 230 -0.27 -10.30 4.65
N PRO A 231 1.07 -10.46 4.65
CA PRO A 231 1.96 -9.63 5.44
C PRO A 231 1.89 -8.13 5.13
N TYR A 232 1.42 -7.78 3.94
CA TYR A 232 1.30 -6.39 3.50
C TYR A 232 -0.11 -6.11 2.98
N MET A 233 -1.04 -5.90 3.91
CA MET A 233 -2.40 -5.45 3.59
C MET A 233 -2.43 -3.93 3.59
N TYR A 234 -3.13 -3.34 2.63
CA TYR A 234 -3.26 -1.88 2.54
C TYR A 234 -4.60 -1.44 1.99
N TYR A 235 -5.04 -0.29 2.47
CA TYR A 235 -6.18 0.45 1.98
C TYR A 235 -5.80 1.93 1.92
N PHE A 236 -5.95 2.54 0.75
CA PHE A 236 -5.76 3.97 0.54
C PHE A 236 -7.03 4.58 0.00
N ASN A 237 -7.49 5.66 0.60
CA ASN A 237 -8.61 6.46 0.13
C ASN A 237 -8.10 7.84 -0.30
N PHE A 238 -8.14 8.13 -1.60
CA PHE A 238 -7.81 9.41 -2.19
C PHE A 238 -9.05 10.27 -2.49
N GLU A 239 -10.24 9.86 -2.03
CA GLU A 239 -11.59 10.38 -2.33
C GLU A 239 -12.05 10.12 -3.78
N GLU A 240 -11.21 10.39 -4.78
CA GLU A 240 -11.53 10.16 -6.19
C GLU A 240 -11.48 8.68 -6.56
N PHE A 241 -10.63 7.93 -5.88
CA PHE A 241 -10.45 6.50 -6.01
C PHE A 241 -9.89 5.90 -4.72
N GLU A 242 -10.05 4.59 -4.61
CA GLU A 242 -9.52 3.81 -3.50
C GLU A 242 -8.58 2.72 -4.04
N ILE A 243 -7.51 2.42 -3.31
CA ILE A 243 -6.60 1.31 -3.63
C ILE A 243 -6.65 0.32 -2.48
N ILE A 244 -6.96 -0.92 -2.80
CA ILE A 244 -7.09 -2.02 -1.86
C ILE A 244 -6.15 -3.12 -2.30
N GLY A 245 -5.35 -3.64 -1.38
CA GLY A 245 -4.44 -4.70 -1.75
C GLY A 245 -4.04 -5.64 -0.63
N SER A 246 -3.65 -6.83 -1.09
CA SER A 246 -3.10 -7.91 -0.29
C SER A 246 -1.83 -8.38 -0.99
N SER A 247 -0.65 -8.04 -0.46
CA SER A 247 0.63 -8.35 -1.07
C SER A 247 1.44 -9.31 -0.19
N PRO A 248 1.94 -10.41 -0.75
CA PRO A 248 2.76 -11.36 0.01
C PRO A 248 4.22 -10.94 0.13
N GLU A 249 4.70 -10.00 -0.69
CA GLU A 249 6.12 -9.77 -0.90
C GLU A 249 6.53 -8.31 -0.73
N MET A 250 7.64 -8.11 -0.03
CA MET A 250 8.32 -6.84 0.11
C MET A 250 9.31 -6.64 -1.06
N ILE A 251 9.15 -5.55 -1.81
CA ILE A 251 10.11 -5.20 -2.87
C ILE A 251 11.46 -4.84 -2.25
N VAL A 252 11.47 -3.86 -1.36
CA VAL A 252 12.69 -3.38 -0.71
C VAL A 252 12.37 -2.67 0.60
N LYS A 253 13.22 -2.85 1.59
CA LYS A 253 13.21 -2.11 2.86
C LYS A 253 14.60 -1.52 3.10
N GLN A 254 14.65 -0.23 3.38
CA GLN A 254 15.87 0.44 3.82
C GLN A 254 15.73 0.86 5.28
N LYS A 255 16.72 0.52 6.09
CA LYS A 255 16.84 0.98 7.48
C LYS A 255 18.33 1.05 7.87
N ASP A 256 18.75 2.12 8.51
CA ASP A 256 20.11 2.28 9.06
C ASP A 256 21.22 1.98 8.05
N ASN A 257 21.11 2.54 6.83
CA ASN A 257 22.02 2.29 5.69
C ASN A 257 22.08 0.83 5.21
N LYS A 258 21.18 -0.02 5.66
CA LYS A 258 21.03 -1.40 5.17
C LYS A 258 19.82 -1.48 4.25
N VAL A 259 19.99 -2.19 3.14
CA VAL A 259 18.92 -2.51 2.21
C VAL A 259 18.60 -3.99 2.34
N LEU A 260 17.32 -4.31 2.51
CA LEU A 260 16.81 -5.66 2.65
C LEU A 260 15.81 -5.93 1.53
N THR A 261 15.93 -7.09 0.91
CA THR A 261 14.92 -7.68 0.03
C THR A 261 14.63 -9.09 0.50
N CYS A 262 13.41 -9.58 0.26
CA CYS A 262 13.00 -10.94 0.65
C CYS A 262 12.40 -11.63 -0.59
N PRO A 263 13.22 -12.06 -1.56
CA PRO A 263 12.71 -12.74 -2.74
C PRO A 263 12.16 -14.11 -2.34
N ILE A 264 10.97 -14.47 -2.87
CA ILE A 264 10.28 -15.75 -2.63
C ILE A 264 10.27 -16.65 -3.86
N ALA A 265 11.23 -16.49 -4.76
CA ALA A 265 11.27 -17.15 -6.07
C ALA A 265 11.70 -18.64 -6.02
N GLY A 266 11.78 -19.28 -4.87
CA GLY A 266 12.05 -20.69 -4.73
C GLY A 266 10.77 -21.55 -4.83
N THR A 267 10.78 -22.63 -5.64
CA THR A 267 9.66 -23.56 -5.73
C THR A 267 10.13 -25.00 -5.54
N ARG A 268 9.40 -25.77 -4.73
CA ARG A 268 9.54 -27.22 -4.59
C ARG A 268 8.15 -27.86 -4.62
N PRO A 269 8.02 -29.11 -5.07
CA PRO A 269 6.76 -29.84 -4.94
C PRO A 269 6.41 -30.01 -3.46
N ARG A 270 5.14 -30.19 -3.16
CA ARG A 270 4.70 -30.58 -1.83
C ARG A 270 5.15 -32.00 -1.51
N GLY A 271 5.57 -32.22 -0.29
CA GLY A 271 5.88 -33.55 0.21
C GLY A 271 4.63 -34.42 0.28
N LYS A 272 4.83 -35.75 0.25
CA LYS A 272 3.75 -36.74 0.43
C LYS A 272 3.28 -36.82 1.89
N ASP A 273 4.15 -36.35 2.79
CA ASP A 273 3.92 -36.26 4.23
C ASP A 273 4.71 -35.06 4.78
N ASP A 274 4.49 -34.71 6.05
CA ASP A 274 5.11 -33.57 6.69
C ASP A 274 6.65 -33.66 6.75
N ALA A 275 7.21 -34.87 6.86
CA ALA A 275 8.66 -35.07 6.90
C ALA A 275 9.31 -34.81 5.54
N GLU A 276 8.69 -35.24 4.45
CA GLU A 276 9.16 -34.98 3.09
C GLU A 276 8.96 -33.48 2.74
N ASP A 277 7.85 -32.85 3.16
CA ASP A 277 7.58 -31.43 2.94
C ASP A 277 8.63 -30.56 3.65
N GLN A 278 9.00 -30.93 4.88
CA GLN A 278 10.06 -30.23 5.61
C GLN A 278 11.43 -30.37 4.94
N LYS A 279 11.75 -31.54 4.41
CA LYS A 279 13.00 -31.76 3.66
C LYS A 279 13.05 -30.90 2.39
N PHE A 280 11.93 -30.73 1.70
CA PHE A 280 11.87 -29.84 0.55
C PHE A 280 11.98 -28.38 0.95
N ALA A 281 11.38 -27.96 2.08
CA ALA A 281 11.51 -26.62 2.63
C ALA A 281 12.96 -26.28 3.02
N GLU A 282 13.68 -27.21 3.67
CA GLU A 282 15.10 -27.05 4.00
C GLU A 282 15.98 -26.90 2.75
N GLY A 283 15.60 -27.53 1.64
CA GLY A 283 16.29 -27.40 0.36
C GLY A 283 15.98 -26.11 -0.41
N LEU A 284 15.13 -25.22 0.12
CA LEU A 284 14.86 -23.89 -0.41
C LEU A 284 15.74 -22.80 0.23
N MET A 285 16.28 -23.07 1.41
CA MET A 285 17.21 -22.18 2.13
C MET A 285 18.65 -22.45 1.76
#